data_d862c8457eaf96ea1674a6f8835d8a22
#
_entry.id   d862c8457eaf96ea1674a6f8835d8a22
#
_cell.length_a   1.000
_cell.length_b   1.000
_cell.length_c   1.000
_cell.angle_alpha   90.00
_cell.angle_beta   90.00
_cell.angle_gamma   90.00
#
_symmetry.space_group_name_H-M   'P 1'
#
loop_
_entity.id
_entity.type
_entity.pdbx_description
1 polymer ?
#
loop_
_entity_poly.entity_id
_entity_poly.type
_entity_poly.pdbx_seq_one_letter_code
_entity_poly.pdbx_strand_id
1 'polypeptide(L)'
;VRGLFVTGTDTGVGKTVLSAALMLRYPEARYWKPIQTGPDDDSTEVGRLSGGQVLDKGIRLPDPVSPHLAARLAGMTIEIPSRATDGAVYIVEGAGGVLVPLNDTQTMVDLMARFGLPVVVAARTSLGTINHTLLTVEVLRARGLRVAGVAMIGTGNADNRAAIEHYGNVAVIAEMPHFDPLTPEALRRWADTLPKDLIA
;
A
#
# COMPACT_ATOMS: atom_id res chain seq x y z
N VAL A 1 -15.72 -7.03 3.90
CA VAL A 1 -15.04 -5.98 3.14
C VAL A 1 -14.42 -6.62 1.91
N ARG A 2 -14.59 -5.98 0.76
CA ARG A 2 -13.93 -6.31 -0.51
C ARG A 2 -12.88 -5.22 -0.79
N GLY A 3 -11.86 -5.53 -1.56
CA GLY A 3 -10.88 -4.53 -1.96
C GLY A 3 -9.45 -5.04 -1.93
N LEU A 4 -8.50 -4.12 -1.79
CA LEU A 4 -7.07 -4.39 -1.77
C LEU A 4 -6.41 -3.68 -0.58
N PHE A 5 -5.38 -4.31 -0.04
CA PHE A 5 -4.47 -3.64 0.90
C PHE A 5 -3.15 -3.32 0.17
N VAL A 6 -2.77 -2.06 0.15
CA VAL A 6 -1.51 -1.60 -0.44
C VAL A 6 -0.46 -1.49 0.66
N THR A 7 0.60 -2.28 0.55
CA THR A 7 1.79 -2.18 1.41
C THR A 7 3.01 -1.82 0.58
N GLY A 8 4.11 -1.54 1.23
CA GLY A 8 5.39 -1.30 0.54
C GLY A 8 6.51 -2.17 1.09
N THR A 9 7.55 -2.33 0.30
CA THR A 9 8.82 -2.91 0.76
C THR A 9 9.55 -1.95 1.69
N ASP A 10 9.17 -0.65 1.68
CA ASP A 10 9.77 0.41 2.48
C ASP A 10 8.87 1.66 2.53
N THR A 11 9.32 2.70 3.25
CA THR A 11 8.75 4.05 3.18
C THR A 11 9.20 4.74 1.88
N GLY A 12 8.35 5.60 1.29
CA GLY A 12 8.69 6.36 0.09
C GLY A 12 8.79 5.54 -1.20
N VAL A 13 8.27 4.32 -1.24
CA VAL A 13 8.28 3.45 -2.45
C VAL A 13 7.15 3.72 -3.43
N GLY A 14 6.29 4.74 -3.19
CA GLY A 14 5.20 5.12 -4.09
C GLY A 14 3.84 4.50 -3.78
N LYS A 15 3.60 4.04 -2.54
CA LYS A 15 2.29 3.49 -2.12
C LYS A 15 1.13 4.42 -2.44
N THR A 16 1.26 5.69 -2.12
CA THR A 16 0.22 6.72 -2.26
C THR A 16 -0.18 6.92 -3.73
N VAL A 17 0.80 6.99 -4.64
CA VAL A 17 0.54 7.10 -6.08
C VAL A 17 -0.09 5.82 -6.63
N LEU A 18 0.38 4.65 -6.19
CA LEU A 18 -0.22 3.37 -6.55
C LEU A 18 -1.65 3.25 -6.03
N SER A 19 -1.92 3.68 -4.80
CA SER A 19 -3.27 3.71 -4.22
C SER A 19 -4.21 4.61 -5.03
N ALA A 20 -3.74 5.80 -5.43
CA ALA A 20 -4.50 6.70 -6.30
C ALA A 20 -4.79 6.07 -7.68
N ALA A 21 -3.83 5.36 -8.27
CA ALA A 21 -4.04 4.64 -9.52
C ALA A 21 -5.05 3.50 -9.37
N LEU A 22 -5.02 2.76 -8.26
CA LEU A 22 -6.02 1.74 -7.96
C LEU A 22 -7.41 2.35 -7.76
N MET A 23 -7.53 3.52 -7.14
CA MET A 23 -8.79 4.28 -7.05
C MET A 23 -9.31 4.69 -8.43
N LEU A 24 -8.45 5.07 -9.37
CA LEU A 24 -8.82 5.35 -10.75
C LEU A 24 -9.27 4.11 -11.51
N ARG A 25 -8.67 2.95 -11.19
CA ARG A 25 -9.00 1.66 -11.81
C ARG A 25 -10.30 1.07 -11.30
N TYR A 26 -10.62 1.31 -10.04
CA TYR A 26 -11.81 0.84 -9.33
C TYR A 26 -12.59 2.04 -8.78
N PRO A 27 -13.33 2.78 -9.62
CA PRO A 27 -13.96 4.06 -9.25
C PRO A 27 -15.06 3.91 -8.18
N GLU A 28 -15.57 2.70 -7.94
CA GLU A 28 -16.50 2.38 -6.86
C GLU A 28 -15.81 2.24 -5.50
N ALA A 29 -14.48 2.15 -5.48
CA ALA A 29 -13.73 1.95 -4.25
C ALA A 29 -13.65 3.24 -3.42
N ARG A 30 -13.46 3.06 -2.11
CA ARG A 30 -13.17 4.11 -1.14
C ARG A 30 -11.74 3.94 -0.65
N TYR A 31 -10.98 5.01 -0.68
CA TYR A 31 -9.63 4.98 -0.12
C TYR A 31 -9.67 5.15 1.39
N TRP A 32 -8.82 4.41 2.09
CA TRP A 32 -8.62 4.54 3.52
C TRP A 32 -7.16 4.37 3.93
N LYS A 33 -6.65 5.35 4.67
CA LYS A 33 -5.36 5.32 5.36
C LYS A 33 -5.61 5.19 6.87
N PRO A 34 -5.60 3.96 7.44
CA PRO A 34 -5.92 3.75 8.86
C PRO A 34 -4.96 4.43 9.82
N ILE A 35 -3.69 4.55 9.44
CA ILE A 35 -2.63 5.16 10.26
C ILE A 35 -1.75 6.01 9.36
N GLN A 36 -1.59 7.28 9.74
CA GLN A 36 -0.72 8.26 9.09
C GLN A 36 0.25 8.83 10.12
N THR A 37 1.54 8.92 9.79
CA THR A 37 2.58 9.58 10.59
C THR A 37 3.28 10.64 9.75
N GLY A 38 3.72 11.71 10.40
CA GLY A 38 4.38 12.83 9.76
C GLY A 38 3.42 13.87 9.17
N PRO A 39 3.98 14.95 8.61
CA PRO A 39 3.22 16.09 8.08
C PRO A 39 2.53 15.80 6.73
N ASP A 40 2.94 14.75 6.03
CA ASP A 40 2.37 14.38 4.73
C ASP A 40 0.91 13.97 4.90
N ASP A 41 0.09 14.23 3.89
CA ASP A 41 -1.31 13.82 3.84
C ASP A 41 -1.59 12.97 2.61
N ASP A 42 -1.32 11.67 2.74
CA ASP A 42 -1.57 10.69 1.68
C ASP A 42 -3.04 10.68 1.26
N SER A 43 -3.97 10.91 2.20
CA SER A 43 -5.40 10.95 1.94
C SER A 43 -5.77 12.11 1.01
N THR A 44 -5.25 13.30 1.29
CA THR A 44 -5.44 14.48 0.43
C THR A 44 -4.82 14.24 -0.96
N GLU A 45 -3.62 13.68 -1.02
CA GLU A 45 -2.94 13.42 -2.30
C GLU A 45 -3.67 12.37 -3.15
N VAL A 46 -4.15 11.27 -2.54
CA VAL A 46 -4.98 10.28 -3.24
C VAL A 46 -6.28 10.90 -3.74
N GLY A 47 -6.94 11.72 -2.93
CA GLY A 47 -8.14 12.46 -3.33
C GLY A 47 -7.89 13.38 -4.52
N ARG A 48 -6.80 14.15 -4.48
CA ARG A 48 -6.37 15.05 -5.56
C ARG A 48 -6.10 14.32 -6.88
N LEU A 49 -5.39 13.20 -6.81
CA LEU A 49 -4.98 12.42 -7.98
C LEU A 49 -6.12 11.59 -8.58
N SER A 50 -6.96 11.01 -7.74
CA SER A 50 -8.01 10.10 -8.20
C SER A 50 -9.37 10.78 -8.42
N GLY A 51 -9.68 11.84 -7.68
CA GLY A 51 -11.03 12.39 -7.57
C GLY A 51 -12.03 11.46 -6.88
N GLY A 52 -11.55 10.35 -6.31
CA GLY A 52 -12.37 9.32 -5.68
C GLY A 52 -12.72 9.64 -4.22
N GLN A 53 -13.60 8.80 -3.64
CA GLN A 53 -14.02 8.96 -2.25
C GLN A 53 -12.91 8.55 -1.29
N VAL A 54 -12.51 9.47 -0.42
CA VAL A 54 -11.52 9.27 0.64
C VAL A 54 -12.21 9.24 1.99
N LEU A 55 -11.86 8.26 2.83
CA LEU A 55 -12.35 8.20 4.21
C LEU A 55 -11.37 8.93 5.13
N ASP A 56 -11.87 9.96 5.81
CA ASP A 56 -11.14 10.68 6.85
C ASP A 56 -11.37 10.03 8.23
N LYS A 57 -10.99 8.76 8.35
CA LYS A 57 -11.18 7.95 9.58
C LYS A 57 -9.91 7.17 9.89
N GLY A 58 -8.84 7.88 10.20
CA GLY A 58 -7.56 7.26 10.56
C GLY A 58 -6.93 7.90 11.77
N ILE A 59 -5.98 7.20 12.37
CA ILE A 59 -5.10 7.75 13.41
C ILE A 59 -4.06 8.61 12.70
N ARG A 60 -4.01 9.90 13.03
CA ARG A 60 -3.03 10.86 12.51
C ARG A 60 -2.07 11.26 13.62
N LEU A 61 -0.78 11.08 13.39
CA LEU A 61 0.29 11.37 14.33
C LEU A 61 1.28 12.34 13.70
N PRO A 62 1.66 13.43 14.38
CA PRO A 62 2.41 14.51 13.75
C PRO A 62 3.87 14.17 13.44
N ASP A 63 4.48 13.26 14.22
CA ASP A 63 5.89 12.96 14.11
C ASP A 63 6.20 12.02 12.94
N PRO A 64 7.20 12.32 12.07
CA PRO A 64 7.57 11.52 10.91
C PRO A 64 8.46 10.32 11.30
N VAL A 65 7.98 9.52 12.20
CA VAL A 65 8.63 8.30 12.71
C VAL A 65 7.69 7.11 12.60
N SER A 66 8.16 5.93 13.00
CA SER A 66 7.29 4.73 13.00
C SER A 66 6.05 4.91 13.89
N PRO A 67 4.90 4.33 13.52
CA PRO A 67 3.63 4.53 14.21
C PRO A 67 3.71 4.34 15.73
N HIS A 68 4.34 3.25 16.22
CA HIS A 68 4.48 2.99 17.66
C HIS A 68 5.25 4.10 18.39
N LEU A 69 6.29 4.65 17.76
CA LEU A 69 7.07 5.73 18.34
C LEU A 69 6.31 7.05 18.30
N ALA A 70 5.65 7.37 17.18
CA ALA A 70 4.82 8.56 17.05
C ALA A 70 3.68 8.56 18.07
N ALA A 71 3.03 7.41 18.29
CA ALA A 71 1.98 7.25 19.29
C ALA A 71 2.52 7.46 20.72
N ARG A 72 3.68 6.88 21.03
CA ARG A 72 4.34 7.08 22.34
C ARG A 72 4.69 8.55 22.58
N LEU A 73 5.19 9.26 21.57
CA LEU A 73 5.48 10.70 21.65
C LEU A 73 4.21 11.52 21.86
N ALA A 74 3.09 11.09 21.28
CA ALA A 74 1.77 11.68 21.47
C ALA A 74 1.05 11.26 22.76
N GLY A 75 1.68 10.44 23.62
CA GLY A 75 1.09 9.96 24.87
C GLY A 75 -0.08 8.98 24.67
N MET A 76 -0.12 8.24 23.57
CA MET A 76 -1.20 7.32 23.25
C MET A 76 -0.68 5.95 22.77
N THR A 77 -1.55 4.95 22.75
CA THR A 77 -1.30 3.64 22.16
C THR A 77 -2.21 3.46 20.95
N ILE A 78 -1.67 2.93 19.86
CA ILE A 78 -2.47 2.61 18.68
C ILE A 78 -3.25 1.32 18.96
N GLU A 79 -4.57 1.44 18.92
CA GLU A 79 -5.45 0.28 18.78
C GLU A 79 -5.68 0.01 17.30
N ILE A 80 -5.50 -1.25 16.87
CA ILE A 80 -5.72 -1.60 15.46
C ILE A 80 -7.18 -1.34 15.08
N PRO A 81 -7.44 -0.46 14.10
CA PRO A 81 -8.78 -0.14 13.66
C PRO A 81 -9.58 -1.37 13.22
N SER A 82 -10.85 -1.38 13.52
CA SER A 82 -11.76 -2.42 13.08
C SER A 82 -12.02 -2.31 11.58
N ARG A 83 -12.12 -3.46 10.91
CA ARG A 83 -12.51 -3.56 9.52
C ARG A 83 -13.91 -2.94 9.31
N ALA A 84 -14.08 -2.14 8.25
CA ALA A 84 -15.40 -1.67 7.84
C ALA A 84 -16.32 -2.85 7.44
N THR A 85 -17.60 -2.77 7.76
CA THR A 85 -18.60 -3.85 7.55
C THR A 85 -19.74 -3.45 6.64
N ASP A 86 -19.63 -2.33 5.95
CA ASP A 86 -20.69 -1.73 5.11
C ASP A 86 -20.83 -2.34 3.71
N GLY A 87 -20.06 -3.40 3.41
CA GLY A 87 -20.10 -4.07 2.10
C GLY A 87 -19.40 -3.30 0.96
N ALA A 88 -18.86 -2.11 1.21
CA ALA A 88 -18.17 -1.33 0.19
C ALA A 88 -16.82 -1.94 -0.22
N VAL A 89 -16.33 -1.51 -1.37
CA VAL A 89 -14.99 -1.84 -1.87
C VAL A 89 -13.99 -0.83 -1.29
N TYR A 90 -12.82 -1.30 -0.86
CA TYR A 90 -11.81 -0.45 -0.26
C TYR A 90 -10.41 -0.62 -0.89
N ILE A 91 -9.73 0.49 -1.07
CA ILE A 91 -8.27 0.54 -1.23
C ILE A 91 -7.70 1.03 0.10
N VAL A 92 -7.12 0.11 0.87
CA VAL A 92 -6.53 0.41 2.19
C VAL A 92 -5.02 0.55 2.04
N GLU A 93 -4.45 1.63 2.55
CA GLU A 93 -3.01 1.86 2.48
C GLU A 93 -2.35 1.76 3.85
N GLY A 94 -1.31 0.93 3.95
CA GLY A 94 -0.48 0.82 5.14
C GLY A 94 0.56 1.94 5.29
N ALA A 95 1.15 2.04 6.47
CA ALA A 95 2.28 2.92 6.75
C ALA A 95 3.59 2.12 6.77
N GLY A 96 4.56 2.51 5.95
CA GLY A 96 5.84 1.81 5.82
C GLY A 96 5.72 0.40 5.23
N GLY A 97 6.48 -0.55 5.76
CA GLY A 97 6.49 -1.96 5.36
C GLY A 97 5.74 -2.88 6.32
N VAL A 98 5.70 -4.17 6.00
CA VAL A 98 4.87 -5.19 6.67
C VAL A 98 5.19 -5.39 8.16
N LEU A 99 6.43 -5.23 8.58
CA LEU A 99 6.86 -5.41 9.98
C LEU A 99 7.02 -4.10 10.75
N VAL A 100 6.52 -2.99 10.22
CA VAL A 100 6.54 -1.70 10.94
C VAL A 100 5.70 -1.82 12.21
N PRO A 101 6.25 -1.54 13.42
CA PRO A 101 5.52 -1.65 14.67
C PRO A 101 4.39 -0.61 14.78
N LEU A 102 3.23 -1.05 15.22
CA LEU A 102 2.07 -0.22 15.52
C LEU A 102 1.96 0.09 17.01
N ASN A 103 2.23 -0.91 17.84
CA ASN A 103 2.28 -0.84 19.29
C ASN A 103 3.26 -1.90 19.82
N ASP A 104 3.26 -2.19 21.12
CA ASP A 104 4.22 -3.08 21.78
C ASP A 104 4.12 -4.55 21.31
N THR A 105 2.99 -4.96 20.73
CA THR A 105 2.72 -6.36 20.38
C THR A 105 2.33 -6.59 18.94
N GLN A 106 2.02 -5.53 18.19
CA GLN A 106 1.45 -5.63 16.84
C GLN A 106 2.24 -4.81 15.83
N THR A 107 2.31 -5.34 14.62
CA THR A 107 2.96 -4.74 13.46
C THR A 107 1.93 -4.48 12.34
N MET A 108 2.36 -3.86 11.25
CA MET A 108 1.49 -3.55 10.12
C MET A 108 0.84 -4.81 9.51
N VAL A 109 1.53 -5.96 9.53
CA VAL A 109 0.94 -7.22 9.02
C VAL A 109 -0.21 -7.73 9.89
N ASP A 110 -0.26 -7.39 11.17
CA ASP A 110 -1.39 -7.75 12.05
C ASP A 110 -2.64 -6.92 11.69
N LEU A 111 -2.46 -5.65 11.29
CA LEU A 111 -3.54 -4.84 10.71
C LEU A 111 -4.03 -5.46 9.39
N MET A 112 -3.12 -5.85 8.50
CA MET A 112 -3.48 -6.51 7.22
C MET A 112 -4.26 -7.80 7.46
N ALA A 113 -3.83 -8.63 8.41
CA ALA A 113 -4.51 -9.87 8.79
C ALA A 113 -5.93 -9.61 9.31
N ARG A 114 -6.12 -8.56 10.10
CA ARG A 114 -7.46 -8.16 10.58
C ARG A 114 -8.40 -7.77 9.44
N PHE A 115 -7.87 -7.12 8.40
CA PHE A 115 -8.67 -6.76 7.22
C PHE A 115 -8.93 -7.95 6.31
N GLY A 116 -7.96 -8.87 6.18
CA GLY A 116 -8.07 -10.07 5.35
C GLY A 116 -8.22 -9.76 3.85
N LEU A 117 -7.79 -8.59 3.40
CA LEU A 117 -7.81 -8.19 2.00
C LEU A 117 -6.59 -8.75 1.25
N PRO A 118 -6.72 -9.05 -0.05
CA PRO A 118 -5.57 -9.33 -0.89
C PRO A 118 -4.59 -8.15 -0.87
N VAL A 119 -3.29 -8.46 -0.82
CA VAL A 119 -2.24 -7.46 -0.64
C VAL A 119 -1.51 -7.19 -1.96
N VAL A 120 -1.44 -5.93 -2.35
CA VAL A 120 -0.56 -5.44 -3.42
C VAL A 120 0.69 -4.86 -2.77
N VAL A 121 1.86 -5.32 -3.22
CA VAL A 121 3.16 -4.88 -2.70
C VAL A 121 3.76 -3.85 -3.64
N ALA A 122 3.92 -2.62 -3.18
CA ALA A 122 4.69 -1.58 -3.87
C ALA A 122 6.19 -1.79 -3.61
N ALA A 123 6.98 -1.94 -4.66
CA ALA A 123 8.42 -2.16 -4.59
C ALA A 123 9.16 -1.18 -5.52
N ARG A 124 10.33 -0.68 -5.10
CA ARG A 124 11.19 0.11 -6.00
C ARG A 124 11.83 -0.79 -7.06
N THR A 125 12.42 -0.20 -8.08
CA THR A 125 13.14 -0.94 -9.14
C THR A 125 14.66 -0.98 -8.94
N SER A 126 15.19 -0.22 -7.98
CA SER A 126 16.62 -0.08 -7.72
C SER A 126 17.23 -1.30 -7.00
N LEU A 127 18.56 -1.35 -6.94
CA LEU A 127 19.32 -2.39 -6.24
C LEU A 127 18.82 -2.61 -4.81
N GLY A 128 18.70 -3.88 -4.42
CA GLY A 128 18.13 -4.33 -3.14
C GLY A 128 16.65 -4.71 -3.22
N THR A 129 15.95 -4.34 -4.30
CA THR A 129 14.49 -4.59 -4.43
C THR A 129 14.14 -6.07 -4.40
N ILE A 130 14.95 -6.95 -5.01
CA ILE A 130 14.69 -8.40 -5.01
C ILE A 130 14.59 -8.89 -3.56
N ASN A 131 15.63 -8.66 -2.76
CA ASN A 131 15.66 -9.07 -1.36
C ASN A 131 14.47 -8.50 -0.55
N HIS A 132 14.21 -7.19 -0.64
CA HIS A 132 13.14 -6.54 0.13
C HIS A 132 11.76 -7.04 -0.30
N THR A 133 11.55 -7.29 -1.59
CA THR A 133 10.28 -7.80 -2.10
C THR A 133 10.05 -9.23 -1.66
N LEU A 134 11.06 -10.10 -1.78
CA LEU A 134 10.95 -11.49 -1.35
C LEU A 134 10.68 -11.61 0.16
N LEU A 135 11.41 -10.86 0.99
CA LEU A 135 11.15 -10.80 2.44
C LEU A 135 9.72 -10.35 2.75
N THR A 136 9.22 -9.34 2.03
CA THR A 136 7.84 -8.86 2.20
C THR A 136 6.83 -9.94 1.83
N VAL A 137 6.99 -10.61 0.70
CA VAL A 137 6.10 -11.67 0.22
C VAL A 137 6.11 -12.87 1.19
N GLU A 138 7.29 -13.28 1.67
CA GLU A 138 7.43 -14.36 2.64
C GLU A 138 6.69 -14.05 3.95
N VAL A 139 6.83 -12.84 4.49
CA VAL A 139 6.13 -12.42 5.71
C VAL A 139 4.61 -12.45 5.50
N LEU A 140 4.11 -11.94 4.38
CA LEU A 140 2.68 -11.95 4.06
C LEU A 140 2.13 -13.39 4.00
N ARG A 141 2.82 -14.28 3.31
CA ARG A 141 2.43 -15.70 3.19
C ARG A 141 2.48 -16.43 4.53
N ALA A 142 3.51 -16.20 5.33
CA ALA A 142 3.63 -16.78 6.67
C ALA A 142 2.47 -16.38 7.60
N ARG A 143 1.80 -15.26 7.32
CA ARG A 143 0.60 -14.82 8.03
C ARG A 143 -0.71 -15.20 7.31
N GLY A 144 -0.65 -16.09 6.33
CA GLY A 144 -1.82 -16.59 5.59
C GLY A 144 -2.48 -15.53 4.69
N LEU A 145 -1.79 -14.45 4.36
CA LEU A 145 -2.33 -13.37 3.52
C LEU A 145 -2.13 -13.68 2.03
N ARG A 146 -3.16 -13.43 1.24
CA ARG A 146 -3.10 -13.53 -0.22
C ARG A 146 -2.32 -12.34 -0.79
N VAL A 147 -1.21 -12.60 -1.45
CA VAL A 147 -0.49 -11.58 -2.24
C VAL A 147 -1.16 -11.51 -3.61
N ALA A 148 -1.77 -10.38 -3.92
CA ALA A 148 -2.41 -10.11 -5.21
C ALA A 148 -1.37 -9.88 -6.32
N GLY A 149 -0.20 -9.36 -5.95
CA GLY A 149 0.93 -9.15 -6.84
C GLY A 149 1.85 -8.04 -6.35
N VAL A 150 2.90 -7.81 -7.13
CA VAL A 150 3.89 -6.75 -6.91
C VAL A 150 3.72 -5.67 -7.96
N ALA A 151 3.69 -4.40 -7.56
CA ALA A 151 3.83 -3.26 -8.44
C ALA A 151 5.24 -2.69 -8.28
N MET A 152 6.04 -2.76 -9.33
CA MET A 152 7.39 -2.18 -9.36
C MET A 152 7.30 -0.71 -9.76
N ILE A 153 7.95 0.18 -9.00
CA ILE A 153 7.84 1.63 -9.14
C ILE A 153 9.21 2.24 -9.40
N GLY A 154 9.37 2.87 -10.54
CA GLY A 154 10.60 3.49 -10.99
C GLY A 154 10.94 3.17 -12.45
N THR A 155 12.22 3.35 -12.81
CA THR A 155 12.70 2.95 -14.14
C THR A 155 12.63 1.44 -14.29
N GLY A 156 12.02 0.95 -15.37
CA GLY A 156 11.85 -0.48 -15.63
C GLY A 156 13.17 -1.24 -15.53
N ASN A 157 13.10 -2.44 -14.95
CA ASN A 157 14.26 -3.33 -14.78
C ASN A 157 13.79 -4.79 -14.97
N ALA A 158 13.96 -5.29 -16.19
CA ALA A 158 13.48 -6.62 -16.58
C ALA A 158 14.14 -7.75 -15.78
N ASP A 159 15.41 -7.62 -15.42
CA ASP A 159 16.14 -8.64 -14.65
C ASP A 159 15.62 -8.72 -13.21
N ASN A 160 15.42 -7.57 -12.56
CA ASN A 160 14.83 -7.53 -11.23
C ASN A 160 13.39 -8.07 -11.24
N ARG A 161 12.61 -7.72 -12.27
CA ARG A 161 11.26 -8.27 -12.47
C ARG A 161 11.28 -9.79 -12.57
N ALA A 162 12.08 -10.33 -13.49
CA ALA A 162 12.20 -11.77 -13.69
C ALA A 162 12.66 -12.49 -12.42
N ALA A 163 13.60 -11.92 -11.67
CA ALA A 163 14.05 -12.48 -10.40
C ALA A 163 12.94 -12.49 -9.34
N ILE A 164 12.18 -11.39 -9.19
CA ILE A 164 11.05 -11.31 -8.24
C ILE A 164 9.98 -12.35 -8.59
N GLU A 165 9.62 -12.47 -9.88
CA GLU A 165 8.62 -13.43 -10.34
C GLU A 165 9.09 -14.87 -10.10
N HIS A 166 10.34 -15.19 -10.46
CA HIS A 166 10.90 -16.51 -10.34
C HIS A 166 11.09 -16.95 -8.88
N TYR A 167 11.88 -16.21 -8.10
CA TYR A 167 12.21 -16.57 -6.72
C TYR A 167 11.07 -16.31 -5.74
N GLY A 168 10.24 -15.32 -6.02
CA GLY A 168 9.07 -14.99 -5.20
C GLY A 168 7.84 -15.81 -5.54
N ASN A 169 7.81 -16.51 -6.67
CA ASN A 169 6.61 -17.17 -7.20
C ASN A 169 5.39 -16.23 -7.06
N VAL A 170 5.55 -14.98 -7.50
CA VAL A 170 4.56 -13.91 -7.39
C VAL A 170 4.54 -13.10 -8.68
N ALA A 171 3.36 -12.74 -9.15
CA ALA A 171 3.25 -11.93 -10.36
C ALA A 171 3.67 -10.47 -10.11
N VAL A 172 4.47 -9.91 -11.01
CA VAL A 172 4.63 -8.46 -11.14
C VAL A 172 3.46 -7.95 -11.99
N ILE A 173 2.45 -7.40 -11.34
CA ILE A 173 1.18 -6.99 -11.96
C ILE A 173 1.26 -5.64 -12.65
N ALA A 174 2.27 -4.83 -12.32
CA ALA A 174 2.45 -3.50 -12.90
C ALA A 174 3.89 -3.02 -12.75
N GLU A 175 4.31 -2.18 -13.69
CA GLU A 175 5.53 -1.37 -13.63
C GLU A 175 5.12 0.10 -13.79
N MET A 176 5.17 0.85 -12.68
CA MET A 176 4.78 2.25 -12.64
C MET A 176 6.00 3.15 -12.80
N PRO A 177 6.05 4.00 -13.82
CA PRO A 177 7.15 4.94 -13.98
C PRO A 177 7.10 6.05 -12.92
N HIS A 178 8.19 6.77 -12.75
CA HIS A 178 8.13 8.08 -12.13
C HIS A 178 7.48 9.07 -13.11
N PHE A 179 6.45 9.76 -12.64
CA PHE A 179 5.75 10.78 -13.42
C PHE A 179 6.41 12.15 -13.18
N ASP A 180 6.74 12.83 -14.25
CA ASP A 180 7.23 14.22 -14.21
C ASP A 180 6.61 15.02 -15.37
N PRO A 181 5.59 15.86 -15.09
CA PRO A 181 4.90 16.04 -13.80
C PRO A 181 3.90 14.91 -13.49
N LEU A 182 3.66 14.68 -12.19
CA LEU A 182 2.59 13.78 -11.72
C LEU A 182 1.25 14.53 -11.77
N THR A 183 0.44 14.21 -12.78
CA THR A 183 -0.90 14.77 -12.95
C THR A 183 -1.99 13.70 -12.89
N PRO A 184 -3.25 14.06 -12.55
CA PRO A 184 -4.37 13.12 -12.59
C PRO A 184 -4.53 12.43 -13.95
N GLU A 185 -4.32 13.16 -15.05
CA GLU A 185 -4.49 12.64 -16.41
C GLU A 185 -3.38 11.64 -16.78
N ALA A 186 -2.12 11.93 -16.41
CA ALA A 186 -1.00 11.03 -16.62
C ALA A 186 -1.20 9.73 -15.83
N LEU A 187 -1.60 9.85 -14.57
CA LEU A 187 -1.85 8.71 -13.70
C LEU A 187 -3.04 7.88 -14.19
N ARG A 188 -4.13 8.51 -14.67
CA ARG A 188 -5.31 7.82 -15.22
C ARG A 188 -4.93 6.96 -16.43
N ARG A 189 -4.19 7.51 -17.39
CA ARG A 189 -3.73 6.74 -18.56
C ARG A 189 -2.92 5.52 -18.17
N TRP A 190 -2.08 5.64 -17.15
CA TRP A 190 -1.32 4.50 -16.64
C TRP A 190 -2.22 3.52 -15.87
N ALA A 191 -3.14 3.99 -15.05
CA ALA A 191 -4.06 3.17 -14.27
C ALA A 191 -4.93 2.25 -15.15
N ASP A 192 -5.23 2.67 -16.38
CA ASP A 192 -5.96 1.85 -17.36
C ASP A 192 -5.20 0.58 -17.75
N THR A 193 -3.89 0.52 -17.54
CA THR A 193 -3.06 -0.68 -17.78
C THR A 193 -3.13 -1.70 -16.65
N LEU A 194 -3.62 -1.32 -15.46
CA LEU A 194 -3.74 -2.23 -14.31
C LEU A 194 -4.77 -3.34 -14.59
N PRO A 195 -4.54 -4.55 -14.08
CA PRO A 195 -5.52 -5.65 -14.17
C PRO A 195 -6.89 -5.24 -13.60
N LYS A 196 -7.97 -5.81 -14.17
CA LYS A 196 -9.35 -5.55 -13.72
C LYS A 196 -9.83 -6.50 -12.63
N ASP A 197 -9.13 -7.57 -12.41
CA ASP A 197 -9.52 -8.75 -11.63
C ASP A 197 -8.72 -8.91 -10.31
N LEU A 198 -8.06 -7.85 -9.85
CA LEU A 198 -7.35 -7.88 -8.57
C LEU A 198 -8.29 -7.92 -7.37
N ILE A 199 -9.47 -7.30 -7.50
CA ILE A 199 -10.54 -7.29 -6.50
C ILE A 199 -11.54 -8.40 -6.85
N ALA A 200 -11.54 -9.43 -6.03
CA ALA A 200 -12.49 -10.55 -6.15
C ALA A 200 -13.81 -10.24 -5.39
#